data_9dfcda43f0ecce05741b5fbb6fd62a72
#
_entry.id   9dfcda43f0ecce05741b5fbb6fd62a72
#
_cell.length_a   1.000
_cell.length_b   1.000
_cell.length_c   1.000
_cell.angle_alpha   90.00
_cell.angle_beta   90.00
_cell.angle_gamma   90.00
#
_symmetry.space_group_name_H-M   'P 1'
#
loop_
_entity.id
_entity.type
_entity.pdbx_description
1 polymer ?
#
loop_
_entity_poly.entity_id
_entity_poly.type
_entity_poly.pdbx_seq_one_letter_code
_entity_poly.pdbx_strand_id
1 'polypeptide(L)'
;MGYFTLDFKKAKGASDARMSDHIERRVIASNVDPTRTHLNRELVQLPKGVTERDEAIAHRIKSAGIKRKITPDQVRAIRVMLSGTHEDMMKIQQDGRIDEWCDDSMQWLHKTFGKENTVSAVLHMDETTPHIHATIVPIVMGERRKAKQKKQTEGKRTYRKKTDAARLCADDVLNRDRLVAYHDDYAKVMERYGLQRGVRGSEARHTTTAVSYTHLRAHETTLHL
;
A
#
# COMPACT_ATOMS: atom_id res chain seq x y z
N MET A 1 -14.93 19.06 5.18
CA MET A 1 -14.13 18.36 4.17
C MET A 1 -12.95 17.73 4.88
N GLY A 2 -12.87 16.41 4.86
CA GLY A 2 -11.76 15.70 5.46
C GLY A 2 -10.65 15.39 4.47
N TYR A 3 -9.69 14.61 4.93
CA TYR A 3 -8.53 14.26 4.13
C TYR A 3 -8.53 12.77 3.82
N PHE A 4 -8.17 12.40 2.60
CA PHE A 4 -7.87 11.00 2.32
C PHE A 4 -6.52 10.60 2.88
N THR A 5 -6.38 9.32 3.17
CA THR A 5 -5.11 8.67 3.51
C THR A 5 -4.65 7.83 2.32
N LEU A 6 -3.43 8.08 1.87
CA LEU A 6 -2.72 7.28 0.86
C LEU A 6 -1.29 7.08 1.35
N ASP A 7 -1.01 5.91 1.95
CA ASP A 7 0.29 5.59 2.53
C ASP A 7 0.96 4.45 1.79
N PHE A 8 2.28 4.58 1.55
CA PHE A 8 3.07 3.59 0.85
C PHE A 8 4.22 3.10 1.72
N LYS A 9 4.30 1.79 1.92
CA LYS A 9 5.39 1.17 2.66
C LYS A 9 6.06 0.05 1.86
N LYS A 10 7.38 0.07 1.79
CA LYS A 10 8.16 -1.00 1.20
C LYS A 10 8.14 -2.23 2.10
N ALA A 11 7.68 -3.36 1.56
CA ALA A 11 7.60 -4.62 2.25
C ALA A 11 8.97 -5.33 2.23
N LYS A 12 9.51 -5.60 3.42
CA LYS A 12 10.83 -6.22 3.61
C LYS A 12 10.80 -7.25 4.72
N GLY A 13 11.21 -8.47 4.40
CA GLY A 13 11.52 -9.53 5.37
C GLY A 13 10.44 -9.81 6.41
N ALA A 14 10.84 -10.08 7.64
CA ALA A 14 9.93 -10.47 8.74
C ALA A 14 8.87 -9.42 9.11
N SER A 15 9.11 -8.13 8.85
CA SER A 15 8.12 -7.10 9.12
C SER A 15 6.92 -7.20 8.16
N ASP A 16 7.12 -7.77 6.98
CA ASP A 16 6.05 -7.99 6.01
C ASP A 16 5.20 -9.22 6.35
N ALA A 17 5.80 -10.28 6.88
CA ALA A 17 5.08 -11.45 7.37
C ALA A 17 4.07 -11.08 8.46
N ARG A 18 4.48 -10.29 9.47
CA ARG A 18 3.56 -9.79 10.50
C ARG A 18 2.41 -8.95 9.93
N MET A 19 2.66 -8.22 8.85
CA MET A 19 1.63 -7.46 8.19
C MET A 19 0.69 -8.36 7.37
N SER A 20 1.18 -9.44 6.79
CA SER A 20 0.33 -10.47 6.18
C SER A 20 -0.62 -11.06 7.22
N ASP A 21 -0.10 -11.40 8.41
CA ASP A 21 -0.92 -11.92 9.51
C ASP A 21 -2.04 -10.94 9.93
N HIS A 22 -1.73 -9.64 9.96
CA HIS A 22 -2.71 -8.60 10.25
C HIS A 22 -3.75 -8.44 9.13
N ILE A 23 -3.31 -8.35 7.87
CA ILE A 23 -4.19 -8.14 6.70
C ILE A 23 -5.14 -9.32 6.52
N GLU A 24 -4.63 -10.53 6.70
CA GLU A 24 -5.39 -11.78 6.52
C GLU A 24 -6.08 -12.26 7.81
N ARG A 25 -6.04 -11.43 8.89
CA ARG A 25 -6.66 -11.75 10.19
C ARG A 25 -6.21 -13.09 10.79
N ARG A 26 -4.99 -13.53 10.50
CA ARG A 26 -4.37 -14.68 11.20
C ARG A 26 -4.03 -14.34 12.65
N VAL A 27 -3.79 -13.06 12.92
CA VAL A 27 -3.60 -12.50 14.27
C VAL A 27 -4.60 -11.36 14.45
N ILE A 28 -5.38 -11.44 15.54
CA ILE A 28 -6.35 -10.40 15.92
C ILE A 28 -5.61 -9.34 16.73
N ALA A 29 -5.50 -8.14 16.18
CA ALA A 29 -4.92 -6.99 16.87
C ALA A 29 -5.95 -6.40 17.86
N SER A 30 -5.47 -5.68 18.87
CA SER A 30 -6.32 -5.12 19.93
C SER A 30 -7.35 -4.07 19.47
N ASN A 31 -7.16 -3.53 18.27
CA ASN A 31 -8.07 -2.56 17.63
C ASN A 31 -9.08 -3.19 16.66
N VAL A 32 -9.11 -4.52 16.59
CA VAL A 32 -10.04 -5.27 15.74
C VAL A 32 -11.25 -5.68 16.56
N ASP A 33 -12.44 -5.45 16.04
CA ASP A 33 -13.70 -5.99 16.55
C ASP A 33 -13.99 -7.33 15.85
N PRO A 34 -13.80 -8.48 16.56
CA PRO A 34 -13.98 -9.79 15.92
C PRO A 34 -15.41 -10.05 15.46
N THR A 35 -16.41 -9.37 16.03
CA THR A 35 -17.81 -9.53 15.64
C THR A 35 -18.10 -8.95 14.26
N ARG A 36 -17.24 -8.05 13.78
CA ARG A 36 -17.33 -7.36 12.48
C ARG A 36 -16.42 -7.93 11.41
N THR A 37 -15.55 -8.89 11.72
CA THR A 37 -14.57 -9.46 10.77
C THR A 37 -15.24 -10.06 9.53
N HIS A 38 -16.48 -10.54 9.66
CA HIS A 38 -17.28 -11.04 8.53
C HIS A 38 -17.67 -9.97 7.50
N LEU A 39 -17.50 -8.67 7.83
CA LEU A 39 -17.73 -7.54 6.93
C LEU A 39 -16.49 -7.21 6.07
N ASN A 40 -15.33 -7.78 6.40
CA ASN A 40 -14.11 -7.62 5.61
C ASN A 40 -14.30 -8.30 4.25
N ARG A 41 -13.69 -7.72 3.21
CA ARG A 41 -13.85 -8.25 1.85
C ARG A 41 -12.55 -8.23 1.08
N GLU A 42 -12.27 -9.31 0.37
CA GLU A 42 -11.22 -9.35 -0.64
C GLU A 42 -11.69 -8.64 -1.91
N LEU A 43 -10.91 -7.66 -2.36
CA LEU A 43 -11.20 -6.85 -3.54
C LEU A 43 -10.41 -7.33 -4.78
N VAL A 44 -9.46 -8.25 -4.58
CA VAL A 44 -8.68 -8.88 -5.65
C VAL A 44 -8.83 -10.39 -5.54
N GLN A 45 -9.27 -11.01 -6.63
CA GLN A 45 -9.33 -12.46 -6.70
C GLN A 45 -7.92 -13.03 -6.88
N LEU A 46 -7.51 -13.91 -5.98
CA LEU A 46 -6.23 -14.60 -6.05
C LEU A 46 -6.19 -15.59 -7.24
N PRO A 47 -5.01 -15.82 -7.83
CA PRO A 47 -4.85 -16.81 -8.90
C PRO A 47 -5.20 -18.22 -8.41
N LYS A 48 -5.61 -19.10 -9.33
CA LYS A 48 -5.92 -20.51 -9.00
C LYS A 48 -4.74 -21.18 -8.31
N GLY A 49 -4.98 -21.76 -7.14
CA GLY A 49 -3.98 -22.46 -6.33
C GLY A 49 -3.10 -21.53 -5.48
N VAL A 50 -3.46 -20.25 -5.40
CA VAL A 50 -2.86 -19.25 -4.50
C VAL A 50 -3.89 -18.94 -3.42
N THR A 51 -3.52 -19.08 -2.15
CA THR A 51 -4.44 -18.93 -1.02
C THR A 51 -4.06 -17.76 -0.11
N GLU A 52 -2.81 -17.29 -0.20
CA GLU A 52 -2.25 -16.29 0.69
C GLU A 52 -1.59 -15.14 -0.07
N ARG A 53 -1.51 -13.99 0.58
CA ARG A 53 -0.88 -12.76 0.06
C ARG A 53 0.58 -12.99 -0.36
N ASP A 54 1.35 -13.71 0.45
CA ASP A 54 2.78 -13.97 0.18
C ASP A 54 2.97 -14.88 -1.03
N GLU A 55 2.08 -15.84 -1.21
CA GLU A 55 2.04 -16.68 -2.40
C GLU A 55 1.66 -15.86 -3.65
N ALA A 56 0.71 -14.92 -3.53
CA ALA A 56 0.34 -14.02 -4.63
C ALA A 56 1.51 -13.14 -5.08
N ILE A 57 2.29 -12.60 -4.14
CA ILE A 57 3.53 -11.86 -4.43
C ILE A 57 4.52 -12.77 -5.18
N ALA A 58 4.76 -13.98 -4.68
CA ALA A 58 5.69 -14.92 -5.30
C ALA A 58 5.23 -15.35 -6.70
N HIS A 59 3.93 -15.64 -6.86
CA HIS A 59 3.31 -15.96 -8.13
C HIS A 59 3.51 -14.84 -9.17
N ARG A 60 3.23 -13.59 -8.80
CA ARG A 60 3.42 -12.44 -9.70
C ARG A 60 4.88 -12.24 -10.11
N ILE A 61 5.81 -12.36 -9.17
CA ILE A 61 7.24 -12.26 -9.46
C ILE A 61 7.66 -13.35 -10.45
N LYS A 62 7.20 -14.58 -10.27
CA LYS A 62 7.49 -15.71 -11.16
C LYS A 62 6.91 -15.50 -12.55
N SER A 63 5.64 -15.08 -12.64
CA SER A 63 4.94 -14.85 -13.92
C SER A 63 5.52 -13.67 -14.72
N ALA A 64 6.19 -12.73 -14.07
CA ALA A 64 6.82 -11.58 -14.74
C ALA A 64 8.08 -11.94 -15.55
N GLY A 65 8.57 -13.16 -15.47
CA GLY A 65 9.75 -13.60 -16.24
C GLY A 65 11.04 -12.86 -15.87
N ILE A 66 11.20 -12.46 -14.61
CA ILE A 66 12.39 -11.77 -14.12
C ILE A 66 13.60 -12.70 -14.20
N LYS A 67 14.55 -12.38 -15.05
CA LYS A 67 15.76 -13.22 -15.27
C LYS A 67 16.85 -13.03 -14.21
N ARG A 68 16.79 -11.92 -13.46
CA ARG A 68 17.78 -11.60 -12.43
C ARG A 68 17.45 -12.30 -11.12
N LYS A 69 18.47 -12.84 -10.43
CA LYS A 69 18.33 -13.37 -9.07
C LYS A 69 17.81 -12.24 -8.13
N ILE A 70 16.75 -12.52 -7.42
CA ILE A 70 16.20 -11.64 -6.39
C ILE A 70 16.93 -11.97 -5.08
N THR A 71 17.50 -10.94 -4.46
CA THR A 71 18.19 -11.07 -3.17
C THR A 71 17.21 -10.98 -2.00
N PRO A 72 17.52 -11.54 -0.83
CA PRO A 72 16.65 -11.44 0.36
C PRO A 72 16.33 -9.98 0.76
N ASP A 73 17.28 -9.06 0.57
CA ASP A 73 17.12 -7.64 0.94
C ASP A 73 16.29 -6.84 -0.06
N GLN A 74 15.95 -7.43 -1.20
CA GLN A 74 15.20 -6.73 -2.24
C GLN A 74 13.75 -6.55 -1.82
N VAL A 75 13.22 -5.33 -2.00
CA VAL A 75 11.80 -5.03 -1.80
C VAL A 75 10.99 -5.82 -2.82
N ARG A 76 10.17 -6.74 -2.36
CA ARG A 76 9.35 -7.63 -3.21
C ARG A 76 7.95 -7.10 -3.43
N ALA A 77 7.44 -6.32 -2.50
CA ALA A 77 6.12 -5.71 -2.59
C ALA A 77 6.12 -4.31 -1.99
N ILE A 78 5.10 -3.54 -2.36
CA ILE A 78 4.74 -2.26 -1.77
C ILE A 78 3.36 -2.44 -1.15
N ARG A 79 3.23 -2.12 0.12
CA ARG A 79 1.93 -2.02 0.79
C ARG A 79 1.37 -0.63 0.55
N VAL A 80 0.10 -0.56 0.22
CA VAL A 80 -0.65 0.67 0.05
C VAL A 80 -1.84 0.64 1.01
N MET A 81 -1.98 1.66 1.83
CA MET A 81 -3.15 1.85 2.66
C MET A 81 -3.96 3.02 2.12
N LEU A 82 -5.25 2.79 1.90
CA LEU A 82 -6.22 3.75 1.41
C LEU A 82 -7.32 3.90 2.45
N SER A 83 -7.62 5.14 2.84
CA SER A 83 -8.68 5.48 3.79
C SER A 83 -8.98 6.98 3.73
N GLY A 84 -9.65 7.51 4.74
CA GLY A 84 -9.90 8.94 4.97
C GLY A 84 -10.01 9.25 6.44
N THR A 85 -10.34 10.51 6.75
CA THR A 85 -10.69 10.89 8.13
C THR A 85 -11.86 10.04 8.62
N HIS A 86 -11.86 9.71 9.91
CA HIS A 86 -12.85 8.80 10.49
C HIS A 86 -14.28 9.21 10.17
N GLU A 87 -14.60 10.46 10.42
CA GLU A 87 -15.94 11.01 10.25
C GLU A 87 -16.42 10.93 8.79
N ASP A 88 -15.53 11.21 7.84
CA ASP A 88 -15.87 11.16 6.42
C ASP A 88 -16.02 9.71 5.93
N MET A 89 -15.16 8.79 6.38
CA MET A 89 -15.30 7.37 6.05
C MET A 89 -16.57 6.76 6.63
N MET A 90 -16.93 7.13 7.86
CA MET A 90 -18.20 6.70 8.47
C MET A 90 -19.40 7.27 7.71
N LYS A 91 -19.31 8.51 7.22
CA LYS A 91 -20.34 9.10 6.37
C LYS A 91 -20.47 8.36 5.04
N ILE A 92 -19.37 8.07 4.37
CA ILE A 92 -19.37 7.27 3.11
C ILE A 92 -20.07 5.92 3.35
N GLN A 93 -19.79 5.27 4.49
CA GLN A 93 -20.42 4.01 4.87
C GLN A 93 -21.94 4.18 5.12
N GLN A 94 -22.35 5.21 5.88
CA GLN A 94 -23.75 5.49 6.20
C GLN A 94 -24.56 5.85 4.95
N ASP A 95 -23.94 6.57 4.02
CA ASP A 95 -24.53 6.91 2.71
C ASP A 95 -24.60 5.70 1.75
N GLY A 96 -24.16 4.51 2.17
CA GLY A 96 -24.15 3.30 1.35
C GLY A 96 -23.15 3.32 0.19
N ARG A 97 -22.13 4.21 0.23
CA ARG A 97 -21.19 4.45 -0.87
C ARG A 97 -19.83 3.77 -0.69
N ILE A 98 -19.69 2.87 0.30
CA ILE A 98 -18.42 2.21 0.57
C ILE A 98 -17.97 1.33 -0.63
N ASP A 99 -18.90 0.69 -1.31
CA ASP A 99 -18.61 -0.15 -2.48
C ASP A 99 -18.13 0.70 -3.66
N GLU A 100 -18.80 1.81 -3.93
CA GLU A 100 -18.38 2.78 -4.94
C GLU A 100 -16.97 3.33 -4.66
N TRP A 101 -16.67 3.66 -3.40
CA TRP A 101 -15.35 4.10 -2.98
C TRP A 101 -14.28 3.01 -3.15
N CYS A 102 -14.60 1.76 -2.86
CA CYS A 102 -13.71 0.62 -3.11
C CYS A 102 -13.42 0.46 -4.60
N ASP A 103 -14.44 0.48 -5.45
CA ASP A 103 -14.31 0.31 -6.89
C ASP A 103 -13.44 1.41 -7.51
N ASP A 104 -13.70 2.66 -7.16
CA ASP A 104 -12.90 3.81 -7.64
C ASP A 104 -11.44 3.73 -7.16
N SER A 105 -11.22 3.34 -5.90
CA SER A 105 -9.88 3.16 -5.33
C SER A 105 -9.14 2.02 -6.05
N MET A 106 -9.79 0.90 -6.31
CA MET A 106 -9.23 -0.22 -7.05
C MET A 106 -8.96 0.13 -8.51
N GLN A 107 -9.86 0.86 -9.16
CA GLN A 107 -9.64 1.34 -10.52
C GLN A 107 -8.41 2.25 -10.61
N TRP A 108 -8.25 3.16 -9.64
CA TRP A 108 -7.07 4.01 -9.56
C TRP A 108 -5.79 3.20 -9.35
N LEU A 109 -5.78 2.21 -8.45
CA LEU A 109 -4.64 1.31 -8.22
C LEU A 109 -4.27 0.55 -9.51
N HIS A 110 -5.26 -0.02 -10.19
CA HIS A 110 -5.04 -0.77 -11.43
C HIS A 110 -4.50 0.10 -12.57
N LYS A 111 -5.01 1.33 -12.70
CA LYS A 111 -4.52 2.30 -13.68
C LYS A 111 -3.09 2.75 -13.39
N THR A 112 -2.76 2.95 -12.12
CA THR A 112 -1.47 3.51 -11.69
C THR A 112 -0.35 2.48 -11.68
N PHE A 113 -0.61 1.26 -11.22
CA PHE A 113 0.40 0.22 -10.99
C PHE A 113 0.26 -1.00 -11.91
N GLY A 114 -0.86 -1.11 -12.62
CA GLY A 114 -1.23 -2.28 -13.42
C GLY A 114 -2.05 -3.28 -12.62
N LYS A 115 -3.11 -3.81 -13.24
CA LYS A 115 -4.01 -4.80 -12.62
C LYS A 115 -3.25 -6.04 -12.15
N GLU A 116 -2.36 -6.55 -12.97
CA GLU A 116 -1.56 -7.74 -12.68
C GLU A 116 -0.51 -7.53 -11.56
N ASN A 117 -0.10 -6.29 -11.32
CA ASN A 117 0.82 -5.94 -10.25
C ASN A 117 0.11 -5.72 -8.90
N THR A 118 -1.20 -5.48 -8.91
CA THR A 118 -2.05 -5.37 -7.71
C THR A 118 -2.50 -6.77 -7.32
N VAL A 119 -1.73 -7.44 -6.49
CA VAL A 119 -1.85 -8.89 -6.24
C VAL A 119 -2.77 -9.25 -5.09
N SER A 120 -3.07 -8.30 -4.21
CA SER A 120 -4.00 -8.46 -3.10
C SER A 120 -4.56 -7.10 -2.72
N ALA A 121 -5.81 -7.04 -2.35
CA ALA A 121 -6.43 -5.89 -1.70
C ALA A 121 -7.57 -6.37 -0.82
N VAL A 122 -7.60 -5.92 0.43
CA VAL A 122 -8.60 -6.30 1.42
C VAL A 122 -9.20 -5.05 2.02
N LEU A 123 -10.52 -4.93 2.00
CA LEU A 123 -11.26 -3.93 2.75
C LEU A 123 -11.43 -4.41 4.19
N HIS A 124 -10.97 -3.64 5.14
CA HIS A 124 -11.21 -3.85 6.57
C HIS A 124 -12.34 -2.96 7.05
N MET A 125 -13.38 -3.60 7.59
CA MET A 125 -14.56 -2.98 8.19
C MET A 125 -14.66 -3.26 9.69
N ASP A 126 -13.75 -4.05 10.22
CA ASP A 126 -13.70 -4.52 11.60
C ASP A 126 -12.74 -3.71 12.50
N GLU A 127 -12.21 -2.63 11.99
CA GLU A 127 -11.47 -1.62 12.77
C GLU A 127 -12.28 -0.33 12.89
N THR A 128 -11.75 0.65 13.63
CA THR A 128 -12.43 1.93 13.90
C THR A 128 -12.83 2.67 12.62
N THR A 129 -11.98 2.66 11.61
CA THR A 129 -12.19 3.38 10.36
C THR A 129 -12.04 2.44 9.17
N PRO A 130 -13.01 2.38 8.24
CA PRO A 130 -12.90 1.59 7.02
C PRO A 130 -11.65 1.93 6.23
N HIS A 131 -10.89 0.94 5.79
CA HIS A 131 -9.69 1.14 5.00
C HIS A 131 -9.35 -0.06 4.12
N ILE A 132 -8.61 0.19 3.05
CA ILE A 132 -8.13 -0.85 2.14
C ILE A 132 -6.63 -1.05 2.36
N HIS A 133 -6.22 -2.29 2.58
CA HIS A 133 -4.84 -2.72 2.46
C HIS A 133 -4.62 -3.36 1.10
N ALA A 134 -3.89 -2.67 0.22
CA ALA A 134 -3.50 -3.22 -1.07
C ALA A 134 -2.01 -3.59 -1.11
N THR A 135 -1.68 -4.55 -1.96
CA THR A 135 -0.31 -5.04 -2.16
C THR A 135 0.05 -4.97 -3.64
N ILE A 136 1.11 -4.22 -3.93
CA ILE A 136 1.62 -4.02 -5.28
C ILE A 136 2.98 -4.68 -5.42
N VAL A 137 3.17 -5.52 -6.44
CA VAL A 137 4.50 -6.03 -6.81
C VAL A 137 5.15 -5.02 -7.77
N PRO A 138 6.28 -4.38 -7.39
CA PRO A 138 6.85 -3.27 -8.14
C PRO A 138 7.63 -3.75 -9.38
N ILE A 139 6.93 -4.37 -10.33
CA ILE A 139 7.50 -4.79 -11.60
C ILE A 139 7.47 -3.61 -12.56
N VAL A 140 8.63 -3.29 -13.10
CA VAL A 140 8.81 -2.25 -14.10
C VAL A 140 9.52 -2.80 -15.32
N MET A 141 9.14 -2.31 -16.49
CA MET A 141 9.78 -2.63 -17.77
C MET A 141 10.85 -1.60 -18.11
N GLY A 142 11.87 -2.00 -18.83
CA GLY A 142 12.86 -1.10 -19.40
C GLY A 142 14.13 -0.89 -18.57
N GLU A 143 14.86 0.16 -18.93
CA GLU A 143 16.22 0.41 -18.43
C GLU A 143 16.27 0.78 -16.95
N ARG A 144 17.30 0.31 -16.26
CA ARG A 144 17.61 0.74 -14.90
C ARG A 144 18.03 2.21 -14.91
N ARG A 145 17.57 3.02 -13.93
CA ARG A 145 18.08 4.37 -13.69
C ARG A 145 19.61 4.33 -13.67
N LYS A 146 20.23 5.26 -14.41
CA LYS A 146 21.68 5.47 -14.31
C LYS A 146 22.01 5.80 -12.84
N ALA A 147 22.87 5.02 -12.22
CA ALA A 147 23.45 5.43 -10.95
C ALA A 147 24.07 6.82 -11.14
N LYS A 148 23.85 7.76 -10.19
CA LYS A 148 24.61 9.02 -10.19
C LYS A 148 26.07 8.64 -10.37
N GLN A 149 26.73 9.20 -11.40
CA GLN A 149 28.13 8.90 -11.71
C GLN A 149 28.98 9.11 -10.44
N LYS A 150 29.26 8.04 -9.74
CA LYS A 150 30.44 8.00 -8.88
C LYS A 150 31.62 7.99 -9.87
N LYS A 151 32.61 8.89 -9.66
CA LYS A 151 33.85 8.97 -10.42
C LYS A 151 34.26 7.57 -10.89
N GLN A 152 34.31 7.39 -12.22
CA GLN A 152 34.78 6.15 -12.84
C GLN A 152 36.22 5.92 -12.37
N THR A 153 36.39 4.90 -11.54
CA THR A 153 37.71 4.33 -11.30
C THR A 153 38.03 3.45 -12.50
N GLU A 154 39.11 3.73 -13.19
CA GLU A 154 39.61 2.97 -14.32
C GLU A 154 39.60 1.46 -14.00
N GLY A 155 39.11 0.66 -14.94
CA GLY A 155 39.15 -0.81 -14.86
C GLY A 155 37.83 -1.52 -14.51
N LYS A 156 36.71 -0.85 -14.25
CA LYS A 156 35.42 -1.54 -14.02
C LYS A 156 34.66 -1.84 -15.30
N ARG A 157 34.32 -3.12 -15.51
CA ARG A 157 33.48 -3.61 -16.62
C ARG A 157 32.21 -2.74 -16.77
N THR A 158 32.03 -2.17 -17.96
CA THR A 158 30.78 -1.50 -18.37
C THR A 158 29.66 -2.53 -18.42
N TYR A 159 28.65 -2.38 -17.58
CA TYR A 159 27.45 -3.20 -17.65
C TYR A 159 26.71 -2.90 -18.95
N ARG A 160 26.55 -3.89 -19.83
CA ARG A 160 25.64 -3.79 -20.99
C ARG A 160 24.22 -3.63 -20.46
N LYS A 161 23.57 -2.54 -20.83
CA LYS A 161 22.16 -2.32 -20.57
C LYS A 161 21.34 -3.41 -21.27
N LYS A 162 20.46 -4.09 -20.57
CA LYS A 162 19.43 -4.92 -21.18
C LYS A 162 18.18 -4.04 -21.31
N THR A 163 17.82 -3.71 -22.53
CA THR A 163 16.55 -3.08 -22.89
C THR A 163 15.41 -4.08 -22.75
N ASP A 164 14.23 -3.62 -22.33
CA ASP A 164 12.95 -4.35 -22.31
C ASP A 164 12.84 -5.58 -21.38
N ALA A 165 13.68 -5.69 -20.37
CA ALA A 165 13.55 -6.76 -19.37
C ALA A 165 12.66 -6.31 -18.21
N ALA A 166 11.74 -7.21 -17.80
CA ALA A 166 11.02 -7.05 -16.55
C ALA A 166 11.99 -7.08 -15.36
N ARG A 167 11.81 -6.17 -14.41
CA ARG A 167 12.65 -6.07 -13.21
C ARG A 167 11.83 -5.63 -12.01
N LEU A 168 12.18 -6.13 -10.85
CA LEU A 168 11.61 -5.74 -9.57
C LEU A 168 12.34 -4.49 -9.05
N CYS A 169 11.65 -3.34 -8.96
CA CYS A 169 12.27 -2.09 -8.55
C CYS A 169 11.28 -1.14 -7.85
N ALA A 170 11.23 -1.22 -6.53
CA ALA A 170 10.37 -0.34 -5.74
C ALA A 170 10.78 1.15 -5.82
N ASP A 171 12.07 1.46 -5.99
CA ASP A 171 12.54 2.84 -6.05
C ASP A 171 12.12 3.57 -7.33
N ASP A 172 11.90 2.82 -8.42
CA ASP A 172 11.36 3.41 -9.64
C ASP A 172 9.85 3.67 -9.54
N VAL A 173 9.16 2.90 -8.70
CA VAL A 173 7.72 3.08 -8.42
C VAL A 173 7.51 4.16 -7.37
N LEU A 174 8.29 4.17 -6.29
CA LEU A 174 8.16 5.07 -5.13
C LEU A 174 9.29 6.12 -5.11
N ASN A 175 9.47 6.89 -6.16
CA ASN A 175 10.31 8.08 -6.10
C ASN A 175 9.49 9.31 -5.67
N ARG A 176 10.18 10.37 -5.24
CA ARG A 176 9.54 11.59 -4.71
C ARG A 176 8.52 12.20 -5.67
N ASP A 177 8.88 12.33 -6.93
CA ASP A 177 8.03 12.98 -7.93
C ASP A 177 6.76 12.16 -8.19
N ARG A 178 6.91 10.83 -8.27
CA ARG A 178 5.77 9.92 -8.42
C ARG A 178 4.86 9.91 -7.20
N LEU A 179 5.42 9.93 -5.98
CA LEU A 179 4.60 10.02 -4.77
C LEU A 179 3.76 11.29 -4.75
N VAL A 180 4.34 12.44 -5.14
CA VAL A 180 3.58 13.69 -5.28
C VAL A 180 2.46 13.52 -6.32
N ALA A 181 2.78 12.99 -7.49
CA ALA A 181 1.82 12.78 -8.56
C ALA A 181 0.68 11.80 -8.16
N TYR A 182 0.99 10.73 -7.43
CA TYR A 182 -0.01 9.78 -6.94
C TYR A 182 -1.03 10.44 -6.01
N HIS A 183 -0.56 11.28 -5.08
CA HIS A 183 -1.46 12.02 -4.20
C HIS A 183 -2.32 13.03 -4.97
N ASP A 184 -1.75 13.73 -5.97
CA ASP A 184 -2.49 14.68 -6.80
C ASP A 184 -3.54 13.98 -7.68
N ASP A 185 -3.20 12.79 -8.20
CA ASP A 185 -4.11 12.06 -9.06
C ASP A 185 -5.22 11.35 -8.26
N TYR A 186 -4.87 10.76 -7.10
CA TYR A 186 -5.86 10.14 -6.22
C TYR A 186 -6.82 11.19 -5.61
N ALA A 187 -6.36 12.42 -5.36
CA ALA A 187 -7.21 13.51 -4.90
C ALA A 187 -8.40 13.76 -5.84
N LYS A 188 -8.18 13.70 -7.16
CA LYS A 188 -9.24 13.88 -8.16
C LYS A 188 -10.32 12.79 -8.06
N VAL A 189 -9.92 11.57 -7.72
CA VAL A 189 -10.85 10.44 -7.52
C VAL A 189 -11.63 10.62 -6.22
N MET A 190 -10.96 11.11 -5.17
CA MET A 190 -11.54 11.26 -3.83
C MET A 190 -12.45 12.49 -3.68
N GLU A 191 -12.37 13.46 -4.60
CA GLU A 191 -13.17 14.70 -4.57
C GLU A 191 -14.69 14.42 -4.48
N ARG A 192 -15.19 13.42 -5.21
CA ARG A 192 -16.62 13.02 -5.21
C ARG A 192 -17.11 12.47 -3.87
N TYR A 193 -16.17 12.09 -2.97
CA TYR A 193 -16.43 11.63 -1.60
C TYR A 193 -16.23 12.75 -0.56
N GLY A 194 -15.92 13.97 -1.00
CA GLY A 194 -15.63 15.10 -0.11
C GLY A 194 -14.27 14.98 0.59
N LEU A 195 -13.40 14.09 0.13
CA LEU A 195 -12.05 13.89 0.66
C LEU A 195 -11.04 14.66 -0.17
N GLN A 196 -10.19 15.42 0.51
CA GLN A 196 -9.18 16.24 -0.14
C GLN A 196 -7.76 15.76 0.20
N ARG A 197 -6.80 16.24 -0.57
CA ARG A 197 -5.39 15.98 -0.29
C ARG A 197 -4.92 16.72 0.95
N GLY A 198 -4.08 16.09 1.77
CA GLY A 198 -3.36 16.76 2.83
C GLY A 198 -2.45 17.90 2.33
N VAL A 199 -2.14 18.86 3.21
CA VAL A 199 -1.34 20.03 2.89
C VAL A 199 0.08 19.62 2.48
N ARG A 200 0.55 20.11 1.32
CA ARG A 200 1.92 19.88 0.86
C ARG A 200 2.93 20.50 1.82
N GLY A 201 3.93 19.70 2.21
CA GLY A 201 4.97 20.16 3.12
C GLY A 201 4.55 20.26 4.58
N SER A 202 3.36 19.76 4.94
CA SER A 202 2.96 19.63 6.34
C SER A 202 3.95 18.77 7.12
N GLU A 203 4.32 19.20 8.30
CA GLU A 203 5.14 18.43 9.26
C GLU A 203 4.32 17.31 9.94
N ALA A 204 3.00 17.28 9.71
CA ALA A 204 2.14 16.23 10.22
C ALA A 204 2.61 14.85 9.72
N ARG A 205 2.97 13.99 10.65
CA ARG A 205 3.37 12.61 10.36
C ARG A 205 2.21 11.69 10.68
N HIS A 206 2.01 10.67 9.86
CA HIS A 206 1.13 9.58 10.24
C HIS A 206 1.65 8.93 11.53
N THR A 207 0.92 9.12 12.62
CA THR A 207 1.18 8.39 13.86
C THR A 207 0.87 6.91 13.59
N THR A 208 1.78 6.03 13.97
CA THR A 208 1.48 4.59 13.94
C THR A 208 0.30 4.32 14.89
N THR A 209 -0.53 3.35 14.57
CA THR A 209 -1.69 2.94 15.39
C THR A 209 -1.31 2.78 16.86
N ALA A 210 -0.14 2.20 17.15
CA ALA A 210 0.39 2.05 18.51
C ALA A 210 0.58 3.39 19.25
N VAL A 211 1.05 4.44 18.56
CA VAL A 211 1.26 5.77 19.17
C VAL A 211 -0.07 6.47 19.41
N SER A 212 -1.03 6.36 18.49
CA SER A 212 -2.37 6.91 18.64
C SER A 212 -3.10 6.32 19.85
N TYR A 213 -3.01 5.01 20.06
CA TYR A 213 -3.61 4.35 21.24
C TYR A 213 -2.96 4.75 22.56
N THR A 214 -1.66 4.98 22.58
CA THR A 214 -0.96 5.44 23.79
C THR A 214 -1.43 6.84 24.19
N HIS A 215 -1.65 7.72 23.22
CA HIS A 215 -2.20 9.06 23.48
C HIS A 215 -3.65 9.04 23.97
N LEU A 216 -4.52 8.22 23.36
CA LEU A 216 -5.91 8.08 23.79
C LEU A 216 -6.00 7.54 25.23
N ARG A 217 -5.23 6.48 25.57
CA ARG A 217 -5.17 5.97 26.96
C ARG A 217 -4.62 6.98 27.96
N ALA A 218 -3.64 7.80 27.58
CA ALA A 218 -3.12 8.85 28.46
C ALA A 218 -4.16 9.95 28.74
N HIS A 219 -5.04 10.25 27.79
CA HIS A 219 -6.15 11.19 27.99
C HIS A 219 -7.28 10.62 28.85
N GLU A 220 -7.60 9.33 28.71
CA GLU A 220 -8.63 8.68 29.53
C GLU A 220 -8.21 8.57 31.00
N THR A 221 -6.92 8.34 31.30
CA THR A 221 -6.41 8.27 32.66
C THR A 221 -6.32 9.64 33.36
N THR A 222 -6.28 10.75 32.63
CA THR A 222 -6.30 12.10 33.20
C THR A 222 -7.72 12.63 33.51
N LEU A 223 -8.76 11.97 33.00
CA LEU A 223 -10.16 12.34 33.27
C LEU A 223 -10.77 11.60 34.48
N HIS A 224 -10.03 10.71 35.15
CA HIS A 224 -10.45 9.94 36.31
C HIS A 224 -9.65 10.26 37.60
N LEU A 225 -8.98 11.40 37.66
CA LEU A 225 -8.40 12.01 38.83
C LEU A 225 -9.06 13.37 39.03
#